data_be83737e6e8aa2f0b9b6b870e70b0d7e
#
_entry.id   be83737e6e8aa2f0b9b6b870e70b0d7e
#
_cell.length_a   1.000
_cell.length_b   1.000
_cell.length_c   1.000
_cell.angle_alpha   90.00
_cell.angle_beta   90.00
_cell.angle_gamma   90.00
#
_symmetry.space_group_name_H-M   'P 1'
#
loop_
_entity.id
_entity.type
_entity.pdbx_description
1 polymer ?
#
loop_
_entity_poly.entity_id
_entity_poly.type
_entity_poly.pdbx_seq_one_letter_code
_entity_poly.pdbx_strand_id
1 'polypeptide(L)'
;MMRFASFTGLFVLCAFFSSCNSYKQMAVAENLVWSDEFDSGTKPDPTYWDYELGYQRNNELQTYTDDLKNVRLEDGYLVLEAHRGQTSKGKHGKSVNTTYTSGSITTQNRLQWQYGYFEFRMKFPQGKGLWPAVWMINDSYHTAAHKDKGEIDIVEYVGYNENRAIHAIHVGTVGHRSYATRVGQSKISKPHTDFYLFGLLWTPKKLIFLQDGKRVFEVRKKDLKKKSSWPFDQPFHLKINLAVGGSLGGKEGVNTDIFPQKMLIDYIRVYQKP
;
A
#
# COMPACT_ATOMS: atom_id res chain seq x y z
N MET A 1 11.31 10.34 -75.43
CA MET A 1 11.38 11.32 -74.33
C MET A 1 10.32 10.94 -73.29
N MET A 2 10.70 10.17 -72.28
CA MET A 2 9.80 9.79 -71.18
C MET A 2 10.16 10.64 -69.96
N ARG A 3 9.20 11.39 -69.42
CA ARG A 3 9.33 12.15 -68.19
C ARG A 3 8.93 11.29 -66.99
N PHE A 4 9.89 11.05 -66.11
CA PHE A 4 9.62 10.45 -64.78
C PHE A 4 9.09 11.51 -63.85
N ALA A 5 7.89 11.33 -63.29
CA ALA A 5 7.34 12.09 -62.22
C ALA A 5 7.77 11.45 -60.90
N SER A 6 8.50 12.20 -60.11
CA SER A 6 8.94 11.81 -58.75
C SER A 6 7.83 12.15 -57.78
N PHE A 7 7.24 11.13 -57.11
CA PHE A 7 6.29 11.28 -55.98
C PHE A 7 7.09 11.26 -54.68
N THR A 8 7.29 12.42 -54.10
CA THR A 8 7.79 12.57 -52.73
C THR A 8 6.60 12.37 -51.76
N GLY A 9 6.47 11.19 -51.22
CA GLY A 9 5.54 10.89 -50.15
C GLY A 9 6.04 11.48 -48.83
N LEU A 10 5.36 12.49 -48.32
CA LEU A 10 5.58 13.08 -47.01
C LEU A 10 5.00 12.12 -45.92
N PHE A 11 5.84 11.33 -45.27
CA PHE A 11 5.46 10.55 -44.11
C PHE A 11 5.28 11.49 -42.92
N VAL A 12 4.02 11.86 -42.62
CA VAL A 12 3.67 12.50 -41.35
C VAL A 12 3.71 11.43 -40.27
N LEU A 13 4.81 11.42 -39.53
CA LEU A 13 4.96 10.59 -38.34
C LEU A 13 4.10 11.21 -37.22
N CYS A 14 2.84 10.75 -37.10
CA CYS A 14 2.00 11.10 -35.95
C CYS A 14 2.62 10.48 -34.69
N ALA A 15 3.42 11.24 -33.98
CA ALA A 15 3.87 10.90 -32.63
C ALA A 15 2.65 10.95 -31.69
N PHE A 16 1.98 9.83 -31.50
CA PHE A 16 1.10 9.63 -30.37
C PHE A 16 1.95 9.56 -29.10
N PHE A 17 2.34 10.71 -28.56
CA PHE A 17 2.86 10.80 -27.19
C PHE A 17 1.68 10.56 -26.26
N SER A 18 1.60 9.32 -25.82
CA SER A 18 0.68 8.86 -24.81
C SER A 18 0.88 9.68 -23.54
N SER A 19 -0.14 10.39 -23.04
CA SER A 19 -0.16 11.17 -21.81
C SER A 19 0.06 10.35 -20.53
N CYS A 20 0.45 9.08 -20.68
CA CYS A 20 0.67 8.11 -19.61
C CYS A 20 1.98 8.35 -18.82
N ASN A 21 2.88 9.23 -19.28
CA ASN A 21 4.23 9.38 -18.71
C ASN A 21 4.40 10.56 -17.75
N SER A 22 3.39 11.44 -17.57
CA SER A 22 3.61 12.72 -16.90
C SER A 22 3.87 12.60 -15.38
N TYR A 23 3.21 11.68 -14.69
CA TYR A 23 3.41 11.54 -13.24
C TYR A 23 4.68 10.73 -12.89
N LYS A 24 5.03 9.74 -13.70
CA LYS A 24 6.31 9.02 -13.56
C LYS A 24 7.50 9.94 -13.91
N GLN A 25 7.36 10.84 -14.87
CA GLN A 25 8.37 11.85 -15.19
C GLN A 25 8.49 12.93 -14.10
N MET A 26 7.41 13.28 -13.40
CA MET A 26 7.49 14.16 -12.21
C MET A 26 8.20 13.49 -11.04
N ALA A 27 8.06 12.18 -10.88
CA ALA A 27 8.78 11.40 -9.87
C ALA A 27 10.27 11.25 -10.21
N VAL A 28 10.62 11.14 -11.48
CA VAL A 28 12.03 11.07 -11.97
C VAL A 28 12.80 12.39 -11.72
N ALA A 29 12.12 13.50 -11.50
CA ALA A 29 12.73 14.77 -11.08
C ALA A 29 13.08 14.80 -9.57
N GLU A 30 12.73 13.76 -8.81
CA GLU A 30 13.03 13.62 -7.40
C GLU A 30 14.13 12.56 -7.21
N ASN A 31 15.01 12.73 -6.23
CA ASN A 31 16.09 11.77 -5.97
C ASN A 31 15.53 10.55 -5.22
N LEU A 32 15.98 9.36 -5.59
CA LEU A 32 15.77 8.16 -4.78
C LEU A 32 16.48 8.36 -3.43
N VAL A 33 15.71 8.48 -2.35
CA VAL A 33 16.25 8.71 -1.00
C VAL A 33 16.27 7.43 -0.16
N TRP A 34 15.44 6.45 -0.51
CA TRP A 34 15.41 5.14 0.13
C TRP A 34 14.74 4.10 -0.77
N SER A 35 15.23 2.87 -0.71
CA SER A 35 14.55 1.72 -1.29
C SER A 35 14.81 0.46 -0.48
N ASP A 36 13.90 -0.51 -0.61
CA ASP A 36 14.09 -1.90 -0.25
C ASP A 36 13.67 -2.77 -1.43
N GLU A 37 14.63 -3.44 -2.03
CA GLU A 37 14.45 -4.31 -3.19
C GLU A 37 14.27 -5.79 -2.77
N PHE A 38 14.35 -6.08 -1.46
CA PHE A 38 14.19 -7.41 -0.84
C PHE A 38 15.09 -8.52 -1.40
N ASP A 39 16.21 -8.15 -2.00
CA ASP A 39 17.12 -9.06 -2.73
C ASP A 39 18.04 -9.88 -1.81
N SER A 40 18.14 -9.57 -0.53
CA SER A 40 19.10 -10.16 0.36
C SER A 40 18.54 -10.50 1.75
N GLY A 41 19.05 -11.61 2.31
CA GLY A 41 18.62 -12.09 3.61
C GLY A 41 17.40 -13.03 3.55
N THR A 42 16.90 -13.41 4.71
CA THR A 42 15.71 -14.26 4.87
C THR A 42 14.56 -13.55 5.59
N LYS A 43 14.86 -12.40 6.20
CA LYS A 43 13.90 -11.54 6.91
C LYS A 43 14.10 -10.08 6.50
N PRO A 44 13.07 -9.24 6.59
CA PRO A 44 13.20 -7.79 6.43
C PRO A 44 14.32 -7.23 7.32
N ASP A 45 15.09 -6.28 6.78
CA ASP A 45 16.22 -5.66 7.51
C ASP A 45 15.73 -4.94 8.76
N PRO A 46 16.16 -5.33 9.98
CA PRO A 46 15.73 -4.71 11.23
C PRO A 46 16.19 -3.25 11.39
N THR A 47 17.08 -2.75 10.54
CA THR A 47 17.44 -1.34 10.47
C THR A 47 16.24 -0.49 10.04
N TYR A 48 15.40 -1.03 9.17
CA TYR A 48 14.26 -0.32 8.57
C TYR A 48 12.92 -0.83 9.07
N TRP A 49 12.84 -2.14 9.40
CA TRP A 49 11.58 -2.81 9.69
C TRP A 49 11.49 -3.33 11.12
N ASP A 50 10.29 -3.21 11.67
CA ASP A 50 9.87 -3.86 12.88
C ASP A 50 8.59 -4.66 12.62
N TYR A 51 8.17 -5.51 13.56
CA TYR A 51 6.98 -6.35 13.43
C TYR A 51 5.86 -5.84 14.32
N GLU A 52 4.64 -5.81 13.79
CA GLU A 52 3.47 -5.77 14.65
C GLU A 52 3.14 -7.20 15.09
N LEU A 53 3.13 -7.45 16.39
CA LEU A 53 2.88 -8.79 16.93
C LEU A 53 1.54 -8.87 17.64
N GLY A 54 0.90 -10.04 17.56
CA GLY A 54 -0.37 -10.31 18.22
C GLY A 54 -1.58 -9.79 17.43
N TYR A 55 -2.71 -9.67 18.13
CA TYR A 55 -3.91 -8.99 17.60
C TYR A 55 -3.71 -7.48 17.60
N GLN A 56 -4.11 -6.82 16.55
CA GLN A 56 -3.92 -5.37 16.41
C GLN A 56 -5.23 -4.58 16.39
N ARG A 57 -6.15 -4.83 15.43
CA ARG A 57 -7.27 -3.91 15.15
C ARG A 57 -8.42 -4.56 14.38
N ASN A 58 -9.49 -3.82 14.19
CA ASN A 58 -10.56 -4.01 13.19
C ASN A 58 -11.35 -5.33 13.30
N ASN A 59 -11.36 -6.00 14.46
CA ASN A 59 -11.95 -7.34 14.63
C ASN A 59 -11.38 -8.38 13.63
N GLU A 60 -10.11 -8.22 13.26
CA GLU A 60 -9.38 -9.14 12.42
C GLU A 60 -9.20 -10.50 13.14
N LEU A 61 -9.09 -11.58 12.38
CA LEU A 61 -9.10 -12.94 12.94
C LEU A 61 -7.70 -13.53 13.14
N GLN A 62 -6.67 -12.92 12.56
CA GLN A 62 -5.30 -13.38 12.67
C GLN A 62 -4.59 -12.85 13.91
N THR A 63 -3.59 -13.58 14.32
CA THR A 63 -2.48 -13.11 15.15
C THR A 63 -1.28 -12.87 14.24
N TYR A 64 -0.72 -11.67 14.25
CA TYR A 64 0.50 -11.37 13.52
C TYR A 64 1.72 -11.94 14.26
N THR A 65 2.65 -12.49 13.50
CA THR A 65 3.87 -13.11 14.02
C THR A 65 5.10 -12.69 13.20
N ASP A 66 6.29 -12.89 13.76
CA ASP A 66 7.59 -12.75 13.10
C ASP A 66 8.17 -14.11 12.62
N ASP A 67 7.36 -15.14 12.62
CA ASP A 67 7.74 -16.46 12.10
C ASP A 67 8.02 -16.37 10.59
N LEU A 68 9.06 -17.07 10.12
CA LEU A 68 9.42 -17.13 8.69
C LEU A 68 8.29 -17.64 7.78
N LYS A 69 7.36 -18.43 8.33
CA LYS A 69 6.17 -18.85 7.57
C LYS A 69 5.21 -17.70 7.28
N ASN A 70 5.21 -16.64 8.10
CA ASN A 70 4.31 -15.49 7.95
C ASN A 70 4.99 -14.26 7.34
N VAL A 71 6.31 -14.05 7.64
CA VAL A 71 7.09 -12.94 7.11
C VAL A 71 8.48 -13.41 6.74
N ARG A 72 8.84 -13.31 5.48
CA ARG A 72 10.16 -13.68 4.98
C ARG A 72 10.53 -12.96 3.70
N LEU A 73 11.81 -13.03 3.36
CA LEU A 73 12.31 -12.73 2.02
C LEU A 73 12.51 -14.07 1.27
N GLU A 74 11.93 -14.17 0.08
CA GLU A 74 11.95 -15.37 -0.76
C GLU A 74 11.95 -14.96 -2.23
N ASP A 75 12.94 -15.42 -3.01
CA ASP A 75 13.05 -15.18 -4.45
C ASP A 75 13.05 -13.69 -4.85
N GLY A 76 13.65 -12.82 -4.04
CA GLY A 76 13.68 -11.37 -4.27
C GLY A 76 12.37 -10.66 -3.94
N TYR A 77 11.52 -11.26 -3.12
CA TYR A 77 10.25 -10.66 -2.68
C TYR A 77 10.13 -10.61 -1.17
N LEU A 78 9.50 -9.57 -0.65
CA LEU A 78 8.88 -9.64 0.67
C LEU A 78 7.60 -10.47 0.56
N VAL A 79 7.53 -11.54 1.33
CA VAL A 79 6.37 -12.43 1.42
C VAL A 79 5.67 -12.21 2.75
N LEU A 80 4.40 -11.79 2.72
CA LEU A 80 3.50 -11.87 3.85
C LEU A 80 2.50 -12.99 3.59
N GLU A 81 2.47 -14.01 4.46
CA GLU A 81 1.67 -15.22 4.23
C GLU A 81 0.74 -15.49 5.40
N ALA A 82 -0.54 -15.68 5.09
CA ALA A 82 -1.57 -16.04 6.05
C ALA A 82 -1.80 -17.54 6.08
N HIS A 83 -1.84 -18.11 7.29
CA HIS A 83 -2.07 -19.54 7.55
C HIS A 83 -3.27 -19.72 8.46
N ARG A 84 -3.99 -20.84 8.28
CA ARG A 84 -5.08 -21.27 9.15
C ARG A 84 -4.61 -22.29 10.20
N GLY A 85 -5.18 -22.20 11.41
CA GLY A 85 -5.16 -23.26 12.40
C GLY A 85 -3.79 -23.54 13.00
N GLN A 86 -3.09 -22.51 13.51
CA GLN A 86 -1.76 -22.70 14.09
C GLN A 86 -1.65 -22.11 15.49
N THR A 87 -0.84 -22.77 16.32
CA THR A 87 -0.33 -22.17 17.56
C THR A 87 0.75 -21.17 17.19
N SER A 88 0.61 -19.92 17.58
CA SER A 88 1.59 -18.86 17.35
C SER A 88 2.21 -18.39 18.66
N LYS A 89 3.40 -17.80 18.57
CA LYS A 89 3.96 -17.03 19.67
C LYS A 89 3.28 -15.66 19.69
N GLY A 90 2.48 -15.43 20.71
CA GLY A 90 1.90 -14.12 20.96
C GLY A 90 2.93 -13.13 21.54
N LYS A 91 2.47 -11.92 21.82
CA LYS A 91 3.26 -10.88 22.48
C LYS A 91 3.92 -11.43 23.76
N HIS A 92 5.21 -11.22 23.96
CA HIS A 92 6.02 -11.77 25.08
C HIS A 92 6.27 -13.29 25.04
N GLY A 93 6.25 -13.92 23.89
CA GLY A 93 6.65 -15.34 23.72
C GLY A 93 5.65 -16.38 24.25
N LYS A 94 4.47 -15.96 24.70
CA LYS A 94 3.40 -16.90 25.11
C LYS A 94 2.77 -17.53 23.87
N SER A 95 2.57 -18.86 23.92
CA SER A 95 1.80 -19.55 22.88
C SER A 95 0.34 -19.15 22.92
N VAL A 96 -0.20 -18.76 21.78
CA VAL A 96 -1.62 -18.40 21.61
C VAL A 96 -2.21 -19.29 20.54
N ASN A 97 -3.31 -19.98 20.88
CA ASN A 97 -4.10 -20.69 19.87
C ASN A 97 -4.89 -19.64 19.09
N THR A 98 -4.64 -19.53 17.82
CA THR A 98 -5.33 -18.60 16.94
C THR A 98 -5.97 -19.35 15.78
N THR A 99 -7.05 -18.78 15.25
CA THR A 99 -7.68 -19.35 14.05
C THR A 99 -6.80 -19.13 12.82
N TYR A 100 -6.05 -18.00 12.79
CA TYR A 100 -5.13 -17.65 11.71
C TYR A 100 -3.87 -17.00 12.25
N THR A 101 -2.75 -17.20 11.54
CA THR A 101 -1.52 -16.40 11.69
C THR A 101 -1.24 -15.68 10.40
N SER A 102 -0.59 -14.51 10.48
CA SER A 102 -0.21 -13.73 9.31
C SER A 102 0.97 -12.79 9.63
N GLY A 103 1.38 -11.98 8.65
CA GLY A 103 2.47 -11.02 8.76
C GLY A 103 2.00 -9.56 8.76
N SER A 104 2.68 -8.74 9.58
CA SER A 104 2.60 -7.28 9.54
C SER A 104 3.95 -6.69 9.91
N ILE A 105 4.45 -5.80 9.06
CA ILE A 105 5.71 -5.06 9.28
C ILE A 105 5.47 -3.55 9.22
N THR A 106 6.34 -2.81 9.88
CA THR A 106 6.24 -1.36 9.97
C THR A 106 7.62 -0.71 10.02
N THR A 107 7.72 0.52 9.51
CA THR A 107 8.90 1.37 9.72
C THR A 107 8.80 2.26 10.96
N GLN A 108 7.82 2.05 11.82
CA GLN A 108 7.63 2.82 13.05
C GLN A 108 8.90 2.82 13.92
N ASN A 109 9.30 4.00 14.42
CA ASN A 109 10.53 4.22 15.18
C ASN A 109 11.84 3.92 14.41
N ARG A 110 11.77 3.67 13.12
CA ARG A 110 12.93 3.41 12.24
C ARG A 110 13.04 4.47 11.17
N LEU A 111 12.03 4.53 10.29
CA LEU A 111 11.97 5.47 9.17
C LEU A 111 10.59 6.13 9.11
N GLN A 112 10.60 7.39 8.75
CA GLN A 112 9.41 8.17 8.48
C GLN A 112 9.70 9.20 7.40
N TRP A 113 8.69 9.58 6.66
CA TRP A 113 8.81 10.54 5.57
C TRP A 113 7.70 11.57 5.65
N GLN A 114 8.00 12.75 5.17
CA GLN A 114 7.02 13.81 4.91
C GLN A 114 7.17 14.26 3.47
N TYR A 115 6.12 14.09 2.66
CA TYR A 115 6.08 14.35 1.23
C TYR A 115 7.00 13.44 0.40
N GLY A 116 6.87 13.53 -0.92
CA GLY A 116 7.63 12.74 -1.87
C GLY A 116 6.76 11.85 -2.76
N TYR A 117 7.41 11.04 -3.56
CA TYR A 117 6.79 9.99 -4.34
C TYR A 117 7.18 8.62 -3.79
N PHE A 118 6.17 7.81 -3.52
CA PHE A 118 6.32 6.44 -3.02
C PHE A 118 5.86 5.48 -4.09
N GLU A 119 6.61 4.41 -4.32
CA GLU A 119 6.32 3.40 -5.32
C GLU A 119 6.41 2.01 -4.71
N PHE A 120 5.40 1.17 -4.98
CA PHE A 120 5.28 -0.20 -4.49
C PHE A 120 4.91 -1.10 -5.66
N ARG A 121 5.73 -2.12 -5.92
CA ARG A 121 5.40 -3.16 -6.89
C ARG A 121 4.98 -4.42 -6.17
N MET A 122 3.72 -4.82 -6.32
CA MET A 122 3.14 -5.87 -5.49
C MET A 122 2.11 -6.72 -6.21
N LYS A 123 1.87 -7.94 -5.67
CA LYS A 123 0.87 -8.89 -6.11
C LYS A 123 0.02 -9.35 -4.93
N PHE A 124 -1.30 -9.41 -5.13
CA PHE A 124 -2.26 -9.71 -4.09
C PHE A 124 -2.49 -11.22 -3.89
N PRO A 125 -2.91 -11.65 -2.68
CA PRO A 125 -3.38 -13.00 -2.42
C PRO A 125 -4.75 -13.24 -3.04
N GLN A 126 -5.14 -14.51 -3.17
CA GLN A 126 -6.44 -14.90 -3.70
C GLN A 126 -7.40 -15.34 -2.59
N GLY A 127 -8.64 -14.84 -2.67
CA GLY A 127 -9.77 -15.45 -1.99
C GLY A 127 -10.41 -14.62 -0.89
N LYS A 128 -11.67 -14.95 -0.67
CA LYS A 128 -12.59 -14.24 0.23
C LYS A 128 -12.11 -14.31 1.68
N GLY A 129 -12.11 -13.15 2.34
CA GLY A 129 -11.69 -12.98 3.72
C GLY A 129 -10.27 -12.43 3.88
N LEU A 130 -9.51 -12.26 2.78
CA LEU A 130 -8.17 -11.65 2.82
C LEU A 130 -8.26 -10.13 2.64
N TRP A 131 -7.40 -9.43 3.37
CA TRP A 131 -7.34 -7.97 3.37
C TRP A 131 -5.88 -7.51 3.50
N PRO A 132 -5.11 -7.57 2.40
CA PRO A 132 -3.78 -6.96 2.32
C PRO A 132 -3.88 -5.44 2.24
N ALA A 133 -2.92 -4.75 2.86
CA ALA A 133 -2.82 -3.29 2.84
C ALA A 133 -1.36 -2.80 2.85
N VAL A 134 -1.13 -1.68 2.14
CA VAL A 134 0.05 -0.83 2.22
C VAL A 134 -0.43 0.56 2.57
N TRP A 135 -0.06 1.06 3.73
CA TRP A 135 -0.63 2.27 4.30
C TRP A 135 0.35 3.02 5.21
N MET A 136 0.04 4.24 5.54
CA MET A 136 0.88 5.11 6.38
C MET A 136 0.05 5.79 7.45
N ILE A 137 0.63 5.95 8.66
CA ILE A 137 0.08 6.78 9.73
C ILE A 137 1.18 7.68 10.30
N ASN A 138 0.77 8.80 10.89
CA ASN A 138 1.71 9.66 11.60
C ASN A 138 2.12 9.05 12.95
N ASP A 139 3.36 9.25 13.37
CA ASP A 139 3.92 8.64 14.60
C ASP A 139 3.13 9.01 15.87
N SER A 140 2.58 10.21 15.89
CA SER A 140 1.71 10.67 16.98
C SER A 140 0.26 10.17 16.89
N TYR A 141 -0.08 9.28 15.95
CA TYR A 141 -1.46 8.82 15.70
C TYR A 141 -2.18 8.35 16.97
N HIS A 142 -1.50 7.64 17.86
CA HIS A 142 -2.10 7.12 19.10
C HIS A 142 -2.12 8.15 20.25
N THR A 143 -1.27 9.16 20.23
CA THR A 143 -1.08 10.16 21.31
C THR A 143 -1.58 11.55 20.95
N ALA A 144 -1.65 11.90 19.66
CA ALA A 144 -2.09 13.19 19.18
C ALA A 144 -3.56 13.47 19.50
N ALA A 145 -3.92 14.75 19.57
CA ALA A 145 -5.31 15.17 19.56
C ALA A 145 -6.02 14.58 18.31
N HIS A 146 -7.28 14.20 18.45
CA HIS A 146 -7.99 13.48 17.38
C HIS A 146 -7.94 14.20 16.02
N LYS A 147 -7.97 15.53 16.02
CA LYS A 147 -7.85 16.38 14.83
C LYS A 147 -6.53 16.22 14.07
N ASP A 148 -5.47 15.78 14.74
CA ASP A 148 -4.11 15.69 14.16
C ASP A 148 -3.79 14.25 13.68
N LYS A 149 -4.75 13.33 13.80
CA LYS A 149 -4.63 11.95 13.33
C LYS A 149 -4.87 11.88 11.84
N GLY A 150 -3.95 11.25 11.13
CA GLY A 150 -4.02 11.02 9.71
C GLY A 150 -3.59 9.62 9.33
N GLU A 151 -4.28 9.05 8.33
CA GLU A 151 -3.99 7.75 7.74
C GLU A 151 -4.10 7.87 6.23
N ILE A 152 -3.16 7.27 5.52
CA ILE A 152 -3.10 7.23 4.05
C ILE A 152 -3.03 5.77 3.65
N ASP A 153 -4.12 5.22 3.12
CA ASP A 153 -4.16 3.87 2.58
C ASP A 153 -3.77 3.92 1.12
N ILE A 154 -2.49 3.68 0.84
CA ILE A 154 -1.92 3.77 -0.52
C ILE A 154 -2.63 2.75 -1.41
N VAL A 155 -2.77 1.53 -0.90
CA VAL A 155 -3.60 0.50 -1.51
C VAL A 155 -4.08 -0.49 -0.46
N GLU A 156 -5.36 -0.81 -0.54
CA GLU A 156 -6.02 -1.93 0.11
C GLU A 156 -6.70 -2.82 -0.93
N TYR A 157 -6.85 -4.08 -0.59
CA TYR A 157 -7.58 -5.05 -1.41
C TYR A 157 -8.42 -5.94 -0.51
N VAL A 158 -9.57 -6.39 -1.02
CA VAL A 158 -10.44 -7.33 -0.32
C VAL A 158 -10.78 -8.51 -1.21
N GLY A 159 -10.52 -9.71 -0.73
CA GLY A 159 -10.63 -10.92 -1.51
C GLY A 159 -12.04 -11.32 -1.95
N TYR A 160 -13.10 -10.64 -1.48
CA TYR A 160 -14.47 -10.81 -1.99
C TYR A 160 -14.77 -9.90 -3.19
N ASN A 161 -13.90 -8.93 -3.51
CA ASN A 161 -14.05 -8.00 -4.64
C ASN A 161 -12.76 -7.93 -5.45
N GLU A 162 -12.43 -9.02 -6.12
CA GLU A 162 -11.12 -9.27 -6.74
C GLU A 162 -10.74 -8.30 -7.87
N ASN A 163 -11.69 -7.56 -8.42
CA ASN A 163 -11.44 -6.66 -9.54
C ASN A 163 -11.17 -5.21 -9.13
N ARG A 164 -10.94 -4.94 -7.84
CA ARG A 164 -10.78 -3.57 -7.34
C ARG A 164 -9.67 -3.46 -6.29
N ALA A 165 -8.81 -2.46 -6.48
CA ALA A 165 -7.97 -1.90 -5.44
C ALA A 165 -8.68 -0.68 -4.85
N ILE A 166 -8.48 -0.45 -3.56
CA ILE A 166 -9.08 0.64 -2.78
C ILE A 166 -7.95 1.59 -2.38
N HIS A 167 -8.22 2.88 -2.43
CA HIS A 167 -7.31 3.95 -1.99
C HIS A 167 -8.09 4.84 -1.03
N ALA A 168 -7.54 5.15 0.14
CA ALA A 168 -8.26 5.96 1.10
C ALA A 168 -7.39 6.95 1.86
N ILE A 169 -8.03 7.94 2.44
CA ILE A 169 -7.49 8.71 3.55
C ILE A 169 -8.49 8.77 4.69
N HIS A 170 -7.98 8.74 5.90
CA HIS A 170 -8.75 8.98 7.11
C HIS A 170 -8.16 10.16 7.87
N VAL A 171 -8.97 11.17 8.14
CA VAL A 171 -8.55 12.37 8.87
C VAL A 171 -9.46 12.59 10.09
N GLY A 172 -8.87 12.94 11.20
CA GLY A 172 -9.61 13.29 12.40
C GLY A 172 -10.45 14.56 12.18
N THR A 173 -11.58 14.66 12.84
CA THR A 173 -12.48 15.83 12.79
C THR A 173 -12.35 16.68 14.04
N VAL A 174 -12.31 18.01 13.87
CA VAL A 174 -12.23 18.95 14.99
C VAL A 174 -13.50 18.88 15.82
N GLY A 175 -13.35 18.67 17.13
CA GLY A 175 -14.45 18.63 18.10
C GLY A 175 -15.28 17.34 18.10
N HIS A 176 -14.91 16.32 17.32
CA HIS A 176 -15.60 15.03 17.27
C HIS A 176 -14.59 13.87 17.31
N ARG A 177 -15.03 12.72 17.85
CA ARG A 177 -14.21 11.47 17.84
C ARG A 177 -14.50 10.63 16.58
N SER A 178 -14.74 11.28 15.44
CA SER A 178 -15.00 10.63 14.16
C SER A 178 -13.91 10.96 13.14
N TYR A 179 -13.83 10.15 12.10
CA TYR A 179 -12.94 10.40 10.95
C TYR A 179 -13.76 10.88 9.76
N ALA A 180 -13.20 11.82 9.01
CA ALA A 180 -13.66 12.11 7.66
C ALA A 180 -12.85 11.24 6.69
N THR A 181 -13.53 10.32 6.02
CA THR A 181 -12.92 9.40 5.06
C THR A 181 -13.15 9.87 3.64
N ARG A 182 -12.14 9.71 2.79
CA ARG A 182 -12.23 9.82 1.33
C ARG A 182 -11.71 8.55 0.71
N VAL A 183 -12.49 7.96 -0.19
CA VAL A 183 -12.19 6.68 -0.82
C VAL A 183 -12.20 6.83 -2.34
N GLY A 184 -11.19 6.29 -3.00
CA GLY A 184 -11.11 6.05 -4.41
C GLY A 184 -10.98 4.56 -4.70
N GLN A 185 -11.25 4.14 -5.93
CA GLN A 185 -11.08 2.75 -6.37
C GLN A 185 -10.46 2.71 -7.75
N SER A 186 -9.65 1.69 -7.99
CA SER A 186 -9.11 1.40 -9.31
C SER A 186 -9.40 -0.05 -9.72
N LYS A 187 -9.45 -0.29 -11.04
CA LYS A 187 -9.67 -1.64 -11.57
C LYS A 187 -8.36 -2.41 -11.63
N ILE A 188 -8.40 -3.67 -11.21
CA ILE A 188 -7.35 -4.66 -11.40
C ILE A 188 -7.96 -5.89 -12.06
N SER A 189 -7.23 -6.57 -12.96
CA SER A 189 -7.82 -7.67 -13.76
C SER A 189 -7.34 -9.05 -13.34
N LYS A 190 -6.09 -9.16 -12.91
CA LYS A 190 -5.46 -10.45 -12.54
C LYS A 190 -4.64 -10.27 -11.25
N PRO A 191 -5.28 -9.92 -10.13
CA PRO A 191 -4.58 -9.52 -8.90
C PRO A 191 -3.67 -10.61 -8.33
N HIS A 192 -3.93 -11.88 -8.65
CA HIS A 192 -3.23 -13.03 -8.08
C HIS A 192 -2.06 -13.52 -8.95
N THR A 193 -2.01 -13.11 -10.23
CA THR A 193 -0.97 -13.53 -11.18
C THR A 193 -0.04 -12.39 -11.55
N ASP A 194 -0.56 -11.19 -11.69
CA ASP A 194 0.19 -10.04 -12.20
C ASP A 194 0.61 -9.12 -11.07
N PHE A 195 1.81 -8.55 -11.21
CA PHE A 195 2.25 -7.46 -10.34
C PHE A 195 1.68 -6.13 -10.83
N TYR A 196 1.26 -5.31 -9.87
CA TYR A 196 0.79 -3.95 -10.09
C TYR A 196 1.74 -2.95 -9.44
N LEU A 197 1.86 -1.80 -10.07
CA LEU A 197 2.64 -0.68 -9.55
C LEU A 197 1.68 0.32 -8.91
N PHE A 198 1.71 0.43 -7.58
CA PHE A 198 0.97 1.45 -6.85
C PHE A 198 1.90 2.58 -6.45
N GLY A 199 1.41 3.81 -6.52
CA GLY A 199 2.17 4.99 -6.16
C GLY A 199 1.36 6.01 -5.37
N LEU A 200 2.07 6.77 -4.53
CA LEU A 200 1.56 7.93 -3.83
C LEU A 200 2.46 9.13 -4.13
N LEU A 201 1.93 10.15 -4.79
CA LEU A 201 2.58 11.47 -4.84
C LEU A 201 1.97 12.34 -3.74
N TRP A 202 2.76 12.60 -2.72
CA TRP A 202 2.38 13.34 -1.55
C TRP A 202 3.06 14.72 -1.50
N THR A 203 2.25 15.76 -1.46
CA THR A 203 2.70 17.17 -1.42
C THR A 203 2.00 17.91 -0.28
N PRO A 204 2.46 19.12 0.12
CA PRO A 204 1.78 19.94 1.13
C PRO A 204 0.31 20.24 0.82
N LYS A 205 -0.10 20.16 -0.46
CA LYS A 205 -1.43 20.60 -0.90
C LYS A 205 -2.35 19.46 -1.33
N LYS A 206 -1.80 18.26 -1.61
CA LYS A 206 -2.57 17.14 -2.17
C LYS A 206 -1.86 15.81 -2.04
N LEU A 207 -2.67 14.75 -2.07
CA LEU A 207 -2.29 13.36 -2.21
C LEU A 207 -2.83 12.85 -3.55
N ILE A 208 -1.99 12.26 -4.38
CA ILE A 208 -2.37 11.65 -5.66
C ILE A 208 -1.99 10.19 -5.61
N PHE A 209 -2.97 9.32 -5.79
CA PHE A 209 -2.79 7.88 -5.85
C PHE A 209 -2.69 7.44 -7.29
N LEU A 210 -1.71 6.58 -7.57
CA LEU A 210 -1.42 6.09 -8.91
C LEU A 210 -1.49 4.56 -8.96
N GLN A 211 -1.92 4.03 -10.09
CA GLN A 211 -1.79 2.62 -10.45
C GLN A 211 -1.21 2.53 -11.86
N ASP A 212 -0.11 1.79 -12.00
CA ASP A 212 0.62 1.61 -13.27
C ASP A 212 0.93 2.96 -13.96
N GLY A 213 1.36 3.95 -13.14
CA GLY A 213 1.69 5.30 -13.57
C GLY A 213 0.50 6.20 -13.90
N LYS A 214 -0.74 5.71 -13.79
CA LYS A 214 -1.96 6.49 -14.04
C LYS A 214 -2.58 6.97 -12.73
N ARG A 215 -3.02 8.23 -12.69
CA ARG A 215 -3.78 8.75 -11.57
C ARG A 215 -5.14 8.05 -11.46
N VAL A 216 -5.41 7.48 -10.29
CA VAL A 216 -6.66 6.77 -9.99
C VAL A 216 -7.50 7.46 -8.92
N PHE A 217 -6.85 8.22 -8.02
CA PHE A 217 -7.54 8.99 -6.98
C PHE A 217 -6.72 10.24 -6.62
N GLU A 218 -7.38 11.31 -6.19
CA GLU A 218 -6.73 12.54 -5.71
C GLU A 218 -7.53 13.17 -4.59
N VAL A 219 -6.84 13.63 -3.55
CA VAL A 219 -7.42 14.43 -2.46
C VAL A 219 -6.62 15.70 -2.30
N ARG A 220 -7.29 16.85 -2.29
CA ARG A 220 -6.66 18.16 -2.09
C ARG A 220 -7.04 18.72 -0.72
N LYS A 221 -6.09 19.39 -0.07
CA LYS A 221 -6.30 20.07 1.21
C LYS A 221 -7.54 20.97 1.20
N LYS A 222 -7.75 21.72 0.11
CA LYS A 222 -8.89 22.63 -0.08
C LYS A 222 -10.26 21.96 -0.21
N ASP A 223 -10.28 20.65 -0.55
CA ASP A 223 -11.52 19.90 -0.79
C ASP A 223 -12.04 19.23 0.49
N LEU A 224 -11.29 19.31 1.60
CA LEU A 224 -11.76 18.86 2.91
C LEU A 224 -12.73 19.87 3.51
N LYS A 225 -13.73 19.35 4.23
CA LYS A 225 -14.70 20.21 4.95
C LYS A 225 -13.98 21.04 6.02
N LYS A 226 -14.49 22.24 6.33
CA LYS A 226 -13.93 23.16 7.35
C LYS A 226 -13.68 22.51 8.72
N LYS A 227 -14.44 21.48 9.10
CA LYS A 227 -14.28 20.74 10.37
C LYS A 227 -13.28 19.59 10.28
N SER A 228 -12.74 19.27 9.10
CA SER A 228 -11.73 18.23 8.91
C SER A 228 -10.35 18.86 8.98
N SER A 229 -9.42 18.22 9.67
CA SER A 229 -8.02 18.62 9.67
C SER A 229 -7.32 18.20 8.38
N TRP A 230 -6.11 18.72 8.17
CA TRP A 230 -5.19 18.21 7.16
C TRP A 230 -3.91 17.75 7.89
N PRO A 231 -3.89 16.51 8.40
CA PRO A 231 -2.79 16.03 9.22
C PRO A 231 -1.55 15.62 8.41
N PHE A 232 -1.58 15.79 7.08
CA PHE A 232 -0.54 15.33 6.17
C PHE A 232 0.61 16.35 5.99
N ASP A 233 0.75 17.29 6.93
CA ASP A 233 1.86 18.25 7.03
C ASP A 233 2.86 17.82 8.14
N GLN A 234 2.97 16.51 8.42
CA GLN A 234 3.87 15.92 9.42
C GLN A 234 4.40 14.57 8.91
N PRO A 235 5.45 14.03 9.51
CA PRO A 235 6.00 12.74 9.09
C PRO A 235 5.05 11.56 9.35
N PHE A 236 5.10 10.57 8.47
CA PHE A 236 4.37 9.29 8.55
C PHE A 236 5.33 8.12 8.40
N HIS A 237 5.05 7.06 9.11
CA HIS A 237 5.71 5.77 8.93
C HIS A 237 4.82 4.81 8.10
N LEU A 238 5.47 3.85 7.46
CA LEU A 238 4.84 2.86 6.59
C LEU A 238 4.41 1.64 7.40
N LYS A 239 3.31 1.04 6.99
CA LYS A 239 2.78 -0.23 7.48
C LYS A 239 2.35 -1.11 6.31
N ILE A 240 2.66 -2.41 6.42
CA ILE A 240 2.33 -3.40 5.40
C ILE A 240 1.83 -4.64 6.11
N ASN A 241 0.62 -5.07 5.79
CA ASN A 241 0.04 -6.23 6.44
C ASN A 241 -0.86 -7.06 5.52
N LEU A 242 -1.04 -8.32 5.89
CA LEU A 242 -2.05 -9.19 5.32
C LEU A 242 -3.03 -9.60 6.44
N ALA A 243 -4.17 -8.92 6.52
CA ALA A 243 -5.21 -9.25 7.47
C ALA A 243 -6.10 -10.39 6.96
N VAL A 244 -6.76 -11.08 7.90
CA VAL A 244 -7.78 -12.10 7.64
C VAL A 244 -9.06 -11.70 8.36
N GLY A 245 -10.18 -11.66 7.65
CA GLY A 245 -11.46 -11.25 8.21
C GLY A 245 -11.52 -9.74 8.46
N GLY A 246 -11.94 -9.36 9.66
CA GLY A 246 -12.05 -7.98 10.07
C GLY A 246 -13.26 -7.23 9.51
N SER A 247 -13.37 -5.96 9.89
CA SER A 247 -14.52 -5.09 9.56
C SER A 247 -14.67 -4.81 8.06
N LEU A 248 -13.58 -4.88 7.28
CA LEU A 248 -13.61 -4.71 5.83
C LEU A 248 -13.43 -6.04 5.10
N GLY A 249 -12.32 -6.77 5.31
CA GLY A 249 -12.04 -8.02 4.60
C GLY A 249 -13.03 -9.14 4.89
N GLY A 250 -13.63 -9.15 6.08
CA GLY A 250 -14.57 -10.17 6.54
C GLY A 250 -16.04 -9.93 6.22
N LYS A 251 -16.41 -8.88 5.50
CA LYS A 251 -17.83 -8.53 5.24
C LYS A 251 -18.66 -9.65 4.60
N GLU A 252 -18.04 -10.48 3.78
CA GLU A 252 -18.69 -11.63 3.14
C GLU A 252 -18.23 -12.97 3.71
N GLY A 253 -17.60 -12.94 4.91
CA GLY A 253 -17.02 -14.10 5.57
C GLY A 253 -15.61 -14.43 5.06
N VAL A 254 -15.06 -15.54 5.56
CA VAL A 254 -13.73 -16.04 5.20
C VAL A 254 -13.86 -17.43 4.58
N ASN A 255 -13.29 -17.63 3.40
CA ASN A 255 -13.16 -18.98 2.86
C ASN A 255 -11.98 -19.68 3.54
N THR A 256 -12.27 -20.70 4.34
CA THR A 256 -11.29 -21.39 5.17
C THR A 256 -10.39 -22.36 4.40
N ASP A 257 -10.77 -22.71 3.18
CA ASP A 257 -10.12 -23.78 2.40
C ASP A 257 -9.00 -23.25 1.47
N ILE A 258 -8.85 -21.93 1.41
CA ILE A 258 -7.86 -21.30 0.51
C ILE A 258 -6.44 -21.23 1.11
N PHE A 259 -6.30 -21.35 2.43
CA PHE A 259 -5.02 -21.15 3.11
C PHE A 259 -4.01 -22.29 2.87
N PRO A 260 -2.71 -21.98 2.76
CA PRO A 260 -2.09 -20.65 2.95
C PRO A 260 -2.27 -19.74 1.74
N GLN A 261 -2.23 -18.42 1.99
CA GLN A 261 -2.27 -17.39 0.94
C GLN A 261 -1.23 -16.31 1.20
N LYS A 262 -0.59 -15.84 0.13
CA LYS A 262 0.51 -14.87 0.25
C LYS A 262 0.33 -13.63 -0.61
N MET A 263 0.70 -12.48 -0.03
CA MET A 263 0.97 -11.23 -0.71
C MET A 263 2.47 -11.16 -1.00
N LEU A 264 2.85 -10.68 -2.18
CA LEU A 264 4.24 -10.46 -2.56
C LEU A 264 4.47 -8.98 -2.81
N ILE A 265 5.58 -8.45 -2.32
CA ILE A 265 6.10 -7.12 -2.69
C ILE A 265 7.48 -7.29 -3.27
N ASP A 266 7.66 -6.80 -4.50
CA ASP A 266 8.91 -6.87 -5.26
C ASP A 266 9.90 -5.80 -4.77
N TYR A 267 9.42 -4.58 -4.68
CA TYR A 267 10.21 -3.49 -4.14
C TYR A 267 9.34 -2.35 -3.57
N ILE A 268 10.00 -1.52 -2.77
CA ILE A 268 9.50 -0.24 -2.28
C ILE A 268 10.56 0.82 -2.58
N ARG A 269 10.15 1.95 -3.17
CA ARG A 269 11.05 3.06 -3.48
C ARG A 269 10.44 4.37 -3.04
N VAL A 270 11.26 5.22 -2.42
CA VAL A 270 10.86 6.55 -1.95
C VAL A 270 11.76 7.59 -2.59
N TYR A 271 11.11 8.57 -3.22
CA TYR A 271 11.77 9.66 -3.92
C TYR A 271 11.36 10.99 -3.27
N GLN A 272 12.32 11.87 -3.03
CA GLN A 272 12.08 13.20 -2.48
C GLN A 272 12.87 14.24 -3.25
N LYS A 273 12.41 15.48 -3.20
CA LYS A 273 13.19 16.62 -3.73
C LYS A 273 14.44 16.81 -2.91
N PRO A 274 15.54 17.25 -3.56
CA PRO A 274 16.76 17.65 -2.86
C PRO A 274 16.50 18.72 -1.82
#